data_1882b904bb3d6e6d9e3a8d0bd580f612
#
_entry.id   1882b904bb3d6e6d9e3a8d0bd580f612
#
_cell.length_a   1.000
_cell.length_b   1.000
_cell.length_c   1.000
_cell.angle_alpha   90.00
_cell.angle_beta   90.00
_cell.angle_gamma   90.00
#
_symmetry.space_group_name_H-M   'P 1'
#
loop_
_entity.id
_entity.type
_entity.pdbx_description
1 polymer ?
#
loop_
_entity_poly.entity_id
_entity_poly.type
_entity_poly.pdbx_seq_one_letter_code
_entity_poly.pdbx_strand_id
1 'polypeptide(L)'
;MKIEEVKSTVKTQRIAAHSHIKGLGLDENGSALQNAAGLVGQKNAREAAGIVIDLIRSKKMSGRALLLAGPPGTGKTAIALAIAQELGNKVPFCPMVGSEVFSAEIKKTEVLMENFRRSIGLRIRETKEVYEGEVTELTPVETENPMGGYGKTISNVVIGLKTAKGTKQLKLDPSIYESLQKEKVEVGDVIYIEANSGAVKRQGRSDTFATEFDLETEEYVPLPKGDVHKKKEVVQDVTLHDLDVANARPQGGQDVLSMMGQLMKPKKTEITDKLRQEINKVVNRYIDQGIAELVPGVLFIDEVHMLDLETFTYLHKSLESAIAPIVIFATNRGHCVIRGTDDIVSPHGIPLDLLDRLLIIRTLTYNISEIEQIIKLRAQTEGLQVEDGAIAALSEIGKSTTLRYAVQLLTPAYQTCKVNGRSVINKEDVQEISALFLDAKKSAKFLSEKNNKYMM
;
A
#
# COMPACT_ATOMS: atom_id res chain seq x y z
N MET A 1 44.52 -5.30 -14.93
CA MET A 1 43.38 -5.28 -13.99
C MET A 1 42.18 -5.89 -14.70
N LYS A 2 41.64 -6.99 -14.21
CA LYS A 2 40.34 -7.52 -14.67
C LYS A 2 39.28 -6.88 -13.78
N ILE A 3 38.42 -6.07 -14.36
CA ILE A 3 37.21 -5.56 -13.67
C ILE A 3 36.19 -6.69 -13.80
N GLU A 4 35.91 -7.39 -12.72
CA GLU A 4 34.79 -8.31 -12.64
C GLU A 4 33.55 -7.51 -12.21
N GLU A 5 32.54 -7.48 -13.08
CA GLU A 5 31.21 -6.99 -12.67
C GLU A 5 30.68 -7.87 -11.54
N VAL A 6 30.74 -7.39 -10.32
CA VAL A 6 30.02 -7.98 -9.20
C VAL A 6 28.55 -7.71 -9.44
N LYS A 7 27.78 -8.76 -9.73
CA LYS A 7 26.32 -8.67 -9.78
C LYS A 7 25.85 -8.03 -8.48
N SER A 8 25.32 -6.81 -8.60
CA SER A 8 24.70 -6.07 -7.52
C SER A 8 23.79 -7.02 -6.73
N THR A 9 23.98 -7.13 -5.42
CA THR A 9 23.05 -7.75 -4.50
C THR A 9 21.83 -6.83 -4.31
N VAL A 10 21.25 -6.39 -5.42
CA VAL A 10 19.95 -5.71 -5.41
C VAL A 10 18.99 -6.68 -4.72
N LYS A 11 18.41 -6.23 -3.61
CA LYS A 11 17.36 -6.94 -2.90
C LYS A 11 16.41 -7.54 -3.93
N THR A 12 16.45 -8.86 -4.09
CA THR A 12 15.47 -9.58 -4.90
C THR A 12 14.13 -9.25 -4.27
N GLN A 13 13.37 -8.35 -4.88
CA GLN A 13 12.05 -7.99 -4.39
C GLN A 13 11.23 -9.29 -4.36
N ARG A 14 10.68 -9.60 -3.20
CA ARG A 14 9.76 -10.73 -3.08
C ARG A 14 8.61 -10.49 -4.04
N ILE A 15 8.44 -11.39 -5.01
CA ILE A 15 7.33 -11.35 -5.95
C ILE A 15 6.06 -11.66 -5.15
N ALA A 16 5.22 -10.65 -4.94
CA ALA A 16 3.94 -10.83 -4.27
C ALA A 16 3.01 -11.69 -5.13
N ALA A 17 2.05 -12.37 -4.49
CA ALA A 17 1.15 -13.30 -5.16
C ALA A 17 0.36 -12.66 -6.31
N HIS A 18 0.12 -11.35 -6.27
CA HIS A 18 -0.74 -10.62 -7.22
C HIS A 18 -0.04 -9.43 -7.89
N SER A 19 1.31 -9.38 -7.92
CA SER A 19 2.07 -8.28 -8.53
C SER A 19 1.89 -8.13 -10.05
N HIS A 20 1.43 -9.19 -10.71
CA HIS A 20 1.19 -9.23 -12.16
C HIS A 20 -0.13 -8.58 -12.59
N ILE A 21 -1.02 -8.25 -11.65
CA ILE A 21 -2.33 -7.66 -11.95
C ILE A 21 -2.15 -6.17 -12.22
N LYS A 22 -2.68 -5.71 -13.36
CA LYS A 22 -2.61 -4.31 -13.79
C LYS A 22 -3.98 -3.63 -13.92
N GLY A 23 -5.07 -4.39 -13.82
CA GLY A 23 -6.44 -3.90 -13.97
C GLY A 23 -7.41 -5.05 -14.23
N LEU A 24 -8.66 -4.73 -14.55
CA LEU A 24 -9.71 -5.72 -14.86
C LEU A 24 -9.58 -6.33 -16.25
N GLY A 25 -8.88 -5.69 -17.18
CA GLY A 25 -8.72 -6.15 -18.55
C GLY A 25 -10.04 -6.19 -19.32
N LEU A 26 -10.82 -5.12 -19.20
CA LEU A 26 -12.06 -4.90 -19.95
C LEU A 26 -11.77 -4.20 -21.26
N ASP A 27 -12.62 -4.44 -22.25
CA ASP A 27 -12.64 -3.71 -23.51
C ASP A 27 -13.40 -2.37 -23.37
N GLU A 28 -13.34 -1.51 -24.37
CA GLU A 28 -14.07 -0.21 -24.39
C GLU A 28 -15.59 -0.38 -24.19
N ASN A 29 -16.13 -1.52 -24.56
CA ASN A 29 -17.55 -1.87 -24.37
C ASN A 29 -17.86 -2.46 -22.97
N GLY A 30 -16.88 -2.53 -22.07
CA GLY A 30 -17.03 -3.15 -20.76
C GLY A 30 -17.01 -4.68 -20.74
N SER A 31 -16.75 -5.33 -21.89
CA SER A 31 -16.66 -6.79 -21.99
C SER A 31 -15.29 -7.30 -21.56
N ALA A 32 -15.26 -8.40 -20.81
CA ALA A 32 -14.00 -8.95 -20.32
C ALA A 32 -13.27 -9.76 -21.40
N LEU A 33 -12.03 -9.38 -21.69
CA LEU A 33 -11.13 -10.15 -22.55
C LEU A 33 -10.68 -11.43 -21.83
N GLN A 34 -10.49 -12.52 -22.55
CA GLN A 34 -10.21 -13.84 -21.96
C GLN A 34 -8.91 -13.84 -21.13
N ASN A 35 -7.88 -13.19 -21.63
CA ASN A 35 -6.59 -13.02 -20.94
C ASN A 35 -6.11 -11.58 -21.15
N ALA A 36 -6.26 -10.73 -20.15
CA ALA A 36 -5.83 -9.33 -20.21
C ALA A 36 -5.51 -8.78 -18.83
N ALA A 37 -4.60 -7.83 -18.77
CA ALA A 37 -4.18 -7.12 -17.56
C ALA A 37 -3.74 -8.03 -16.38
N GLY A 38 -3.27 -9.25 -16.68
CA GLY A 38 -2.84 -10.22 -15.67
C GLY A 38 -3.97 -11.07 -15.07
N LEU A 39 -5.19 -10.92 -15.53
CA LEU A 39 -6.34 -11.75 -15.14
C LEU A 39 -6.72 -12.70 -16.28
N VAL A 40 -7.09 -13.93 -15.90
CA VAL A 40 -7.54 -14.99 -16.81
C VAL A 40 -8.95 -15.42 -16.42
N GLY A 41 -9.83 -15.58 -17.38
CA GLY A 41 -11.19 -16.06 -17.15
C GLY A 41 -12.06 -15.13 -16.31
N GLN A 42 -12.98 -15.68 -15.53
CA GLN A 42 -13.92 -14.94 -14.65
C GLN A 42 -14.66 -13.79 -15.34
N LYS A 43 -15.09 -13.99 -16.62
CA LYS A 43 -15.67 -12.93 -17.45
C LYS A 43 -16.79 -12.18 -16.72
N ASN A 44 -17.81 -12.89 -16.26
CA ASN A 44 -18.96 -12.27 -15.60
C ASN A 44 -18.60 -11.48 -14.35
N ALA A 45 -17.62 -11.99 -13.56
CA ALA A 45 -17.17 -11.31 -12.34
C ALA A 45 -16.37 -10.04 -12.65
N ARG A 46 -15.56 -10.05 -13.72
CA ARG A 46 -14.79 -8.88 -14.17
C ARG A 46 -15.70 -7.82 -14.79
N GLU A 47 -16.68 -8.20 -15.59
CA GLU A 47 -17.69 -7.29 -16.16
C GLU A 47 -18.54 -6.64 -15.07
N ALA A 48 -19.02 -7.44 -14.11
CA ALA A 48 -19.75 -6.90 -12.96
C ALA A 48 -18.87 -5.93 -12.13
N ALA A 49 -17.58 -6.25 -11.93
CA ALA A 49 -16.65 -5.36 -11.26
C ALA A 49 -16.42 -4.05 -12.04
N GLY A 50 -16.40 -4.09 -13.36
CA GLY A 50 -16.35 -2.91 -14.22
C GLY A 50 -17.54 -1.97 -14.00
N ILE A 51 -18.75 -2.52 -13.99
CA ILE A 51 -19.97 -1.75 -13.69
C ILE A 51 -19.88 -1.10 -12.30
N VAL A 52 -19.35 -1.82 -11.31
CA VAL A 52 -19.13 -1.28 -9.96
C VAL A 52 -18.17 -0.09 -10.00
N ILE A 53 -17.08 -0.17 -10.76
CA ILE A 53 -16.13 0.95 -10.90
C ILE A 53 -16.82 2.18 -11.51
N ASP A 54 -17.66 2.00 -12.51
CA ASP A 54 -18.42 3.11 -13.12
C ASP A 54 -19.42 3.73 -12.14
N LEU A 55 -20.06 2.92 -11.30
CA LEU A 55 -20.92 3.41 -10.21
C LEU A 55 -20.13 4.20 -9.18
N ILE A 56 -18.90 3.77 -8.87
CA ILE A 56 -18.00 4.48 -7.96
C ILE A 56 -17.58 5.83 -8.56
N ARG A 57 -17.13 5.83 -9.82
CA ARG A 57 -16.73 7.07 -10.53
C ARG A 57 -17.89 8.07 -10.64
N SER A 58 -19.10 7.56 -10.81
CA SER A 58 -20.33 8.40 -10.82
C SER A 58 -20.85 8.78 -9.43
N LYS A 59 -20.13 8.42 -8.35
CA LYS A 59 -20.49 8.69 -6.93
C LYS A 59 -21.86 8.13 -6.51
N LYS A 60 -22.31 7.04 -7.15
CA LYS A 60 -23.61 6.38 -6.89
C LYS A 60 -23.52 5.15 -5.98
N MET A 61 -22.34 4.89 -5.39
CA MET A 61 -22.10 3.72 -4.51
C MET A 61 -22.24 4.02 -3.00
N SER A 62 -22.67 5.21 -2.62
CA SER A 62 -22.84 5.58 -1.21
C SER A 62 -23.80 4.62 -0.48
N GLY A 63 -23.40 4.13 0.67
CA GLY A 63 -24.18 3.21 1.51
C GLY A 63 -24.27 1.76 0.99
N ARG A 64 -23.54 1.41 -0.07
CA ARG A 64 -23.49 0.05 -0.63
C ARG A 64 -22.08 -0.51 -0.56
N ALA A 65 -21.97 -1.83 -0.48
CA ALA A 65 -20.70 -2.54 -0.54
C ALA A 65 -20.77 -3.69 -1.54
N LEU A 66 -19.61 -4.24 -1.88
CA LEU A 66 -19.47 -5.35 -2.81
C LEU A 66 -19.14 -6.63 -2.05
N LEU A 67 -19.74 -7.76 -2.43
CA LEU A 67 -19.40 -9.08 -1.91
C LEU A 67 -18.90 -9.98 -3.05
N LEU A 68 -17.64 -10.43 -2.93
CA LEU A 68 -17.07 -11.46 -3.79
C LEU A 68 -17.28 -12.83 -3.16
N ALA A 69 -18.18 -13.62 -3.68
CA ALA A 69 -18.53 -14.94 -3.14
C ALA A 69 -18.09 -16.06 -4.11
N GLY A 70 -17.45 -17.10 -3.57
CA GLY A 70 -17.08 -18.27 -4.36
C GLY A 70 -16.02 -19.16 -3.71
N PRO A 71 -15.70 -20.32 -4.32
CA PRO A 71 -14.73 -21.26 -3.79
C PRO A 71 -13.33 -20.65 -3.56
N PRO A 72 -12.50 -21.25 -2.73
CA PRO A 72 -11.11 -20.79 -2.56
C PRO A 72 -10.31 -20.94 -3.87
N GLY A 73 -9.39 -20.00 -4.11
CA GLY A 73 -8.54 -20.04 -5.30
C GLY A 73 -9.19 -19.57 -6.61
N THR A 74 -10.35 -18.90 -6.56
CA THR A 74 -11.08 -18.36 -7.75
C THR A 74 -10.73 -16.90 -8.07
N GLY A 75 -9.69 -16.33 -7.45
CA GLY A 75 -9.20 -15.00 -7.79
C GLY A 75 -9.96 -13.83 -7.15
N LYS A 76 -10.70 -14.03 -6.05
CA LYS A 76 -11.42 -12.95 -5.36
C LYS A 76 -10.53 -11.78 -4.96
N THR A 77 -9.41 -12.07 -4.29
CA THR A 77 -8.41 -11.06 -3.90
C THR A 77 -7.78 -10.37 -5.11
N ALA A 78 -7.58 -11.14 -6.20
CA ALA A 78 -7.06 -10.63 -7.47
C ALA A 78 -8.02 -9.62 -8.12
N ILE A 79 -9.32 -9.91 -8.12
CA ILE A 79 -10.36 -9.01 -8.64
C ILE A 79 -10.46 -7.74 -7.77
N ALA A 80 -10.41 -7.87 -6.44
CA ALA A 80 -10.42 -6.71 -5.53
C ALA A 80 -9.22 -5.79 -5.77
N LEU A 81 -8.04 -6.35 -5.97
CA LEU A 81 -6.84 -5.59 -6.30
C LEU A 81 -6.96 -4.92 -7.68
N ALA A 82 -7.52 -5.64 -8.66
CA ALA A 82 -7.76 -5.10 -10.00
C ALA A 82 -8.72 -3.91 -9.96
N ILE A 83 -9.79 -3.97 -9.15
CA ILE A 83 -10.71 -2.84 -8.92
C ILE A 83 -9.95 -1.64 -8.37
N ALA A 84 -9.10 -1.86 -7.36
CA ALA A 84 -8.31 -0.77 -6.75
C ALA A 84 -7.35 -0.13 -7.76
N GLN A 85 -6.70 -0.92 -8.61
CA GLN A 85 -5.79 -0.41 -9.64
C GLN A 85 -6.51 0.34 -10.76
N GLU A 86 -7.69 -0.12 -11.17
CA GLU A 86 -8.51 0.56 -12.18
C GLU A 86 -9.06 1.90 -11.70
N LEU A 87 -9.28 2.03 -10.39
CA LEU A 87 -9.65 3.32 -9.78
C LEU A 87 -8.49 4.32 -9.79
N GLY A 88 -7.25 3.85 -9.88
CA GLY A 88 -6.04 4.65 -10.04
C GLY A 88 -5.00 4.43 -8.93
N ASN A 89 -3.74 4.64 -9.26
CA ASN A 89 -2.59 4.42 -8.37
C ASN A 89 -2.58 5.32 -7.11
N LYS A 90 -3.38 6.39 -7.11
CA LYS A 90 -3.49 7.34 -5.98
C LYS A 90 -4.64 7.01 -5.03
N VAL A 91 -5.42 5.97 -5.34
CA VAL A 91 -6.53 5.51 -4.50
C VAL A 91 -5.99 4.59 -3.41
N PRO A 92 -6.18 4.90 -2.13
CA PRO A 92 -5.71 4.04 -1.05
C PRO A 92 -6.40 2.67 -1.11
N PHE A 93 -5.61 1.60 -1.02
CA PHE A 93 -6.10 0.24 -0.91
C PHE A 93 -5.66 -0.35 0.43
N CYS A 94 -6.63 -0.65 1.29
CA CYS A 94 -6.39 -1.23 2.61
C CYS A 94 -6.94 -2.66 2.66
N PRO A 95 -6.09 -3.68 2.47
CA PRO A 95 -6.49 -5.07 2.67
C PRO A 95 -6.45 -5.43 4.15
N MET A 96 -7.46 -6.14 4.62
CA MET A 96 -7.50 -6.76 5.95
C MET A 96 -8.18 -8.12 5.88
N VAL A 97 -7.92 -8.96 6.88
CA VAL A 97 -8.61 -10.24 7.06
C VAL A 97 -9.60 -10.11 8.22
N GLY A 98 -10.78 -10.73 8.10
CA GLY A 98 -11.81 -10.66 9.14
C GLY A 98 -11.33 -11.08 10.53
N SER A 99 -10.34 -11.97 10.61
CA SER A 99 -9.74 -12.39 11.88
C SER A 99 -8.87 -11.32 12.57
N GLU A 100 -8.34 -10.34 11.83
CA GLU A 100 -7.49 -9.27 12.39
C GLU A 100 -8.26 -8.33 13.33
N VAL A 101 -9.58 -8.31 13.20
CA VAL A 101 -10.46 -7.53 14.09
C VAL A 101 -10.38 -8.00 15.53
N PHE A 102 -10.09 -9.30 15.76
CA PHE A 102 -10.03 -9.91 17.08
C PHE A 102 -8.64 -9.74 17.70
N SER A 103 -8.32 -8.53 18.14
CA SER A 103 -7.11 -8.23 18.89
C SER A 103 -7.36 -8.32 20.40
N ALA A 104 -6.36 -8.77 21.16
CA ALA A 104 -6.41 -8.76 22.62
C ALA A 104 -6.14 -7.37 23.23
N GLU A 105 -5.51 -6.48 22.47
CA GLU A 105 -5.02 -5.18 22.97
C GLU A 105 -5.99 -4.02 22.71
N ILE A 106 -6.78 -4.10 21.63
CA ILE A 106 -7.60 -3.00 21.11
C ILE A 106 -9.02 -3.50 20.87
N LYS A 107 -10.01 -2.62 21.06
CA LYS A 107 -11.41 -2.93 20.78
C LYS A 107 -11.63 -3.23 19.30
N LYS A 108 -12.50 -4.20 19.01
CA LYS A 108 -12.85 -4.62 17.63
C LYS A 108 -13.30 -3.43 16.75
N THR A 109 -14.13 -2.55 17.32
CA THR A 109 -14.64 -1.36 16.63
C THR A 109 -13.54 -0.36 16.31
N GLU A 110 -12.50 -0.28 17.14
CA GLU A 110 -11.35 0.59 16.91
C GLU A 110 -10.50 0.10 15.74
N VAL A 111 -10.22 -1.22 15.69
CA VAL A 111 -9.49 -1.82 14.56
C VAL A 111 -10.23 -1.59 13.24
N LEU A 112 -11.55 -1.76 13.23
CA LEU A 112 -12.36 -1.48 12.04
C LEU A 112 -12.29 -0.01 11.66
N MET A 113 -12.48 0.91 12.60
CA MET A 113 -12.44 2.35 12.32
C MET A 113 -11.07 2.79 11.83
N GLU A 114 -9.97 2.27 12.39
CA GLU A 114 -8.61 2.51 11.94
C GLU A 114 -8.46 2.14 10.45
N ASN A 115 -8.90 0.93 10.06
CA ASN A 115 -8.83 0.47 8.68
C ASN A 115 -9.76 1.26 7.74
N PHE A 116 -10.96 1.63 8.21
CA PHE A 116 -11.84 2.53 7.47
C PHE A 116 -11.16 3.86 7.16
N ARG A 117 -10.56 4.49 8.15
CA ARG A 117 -9.90 5.79 7.99
C ARG A 117 -8.59 5.70 7.20
N ARG A 118 -7.89 4.56 7.28
CA ARG A 118 -6.70 4.27 6.46
C ARG A 118 -7.04 4.10 4.98
N SER A 119 -8.25 3.63 4.67
CA SER A 119 -8.74 3.48 3.31
C SER A 119 -9.33 4.75 2.71
N ILE A 120 -9.38 5.87 3.44
CA ILE A 120 -9.86 7.16 2.94
C ILE A 120 -8.66 8.08 2.75
N GLY A 121 -8.39 8.45 1.49
CA GLY A 121 -7.34 9.40 1.14
C GLY A 121 -7.84 10.84 1.17
N LEU A 122 -6.94 11.73 1.51
CA LEU A 122 -7.13 13.17 1.44
C LEU A 122 -5.97 13.76 0.64
N ARG A 123 -6.27 14.41 -0.46
CA ARG A 123 -5.32 15.16 -1.26
C ARG A 123 -5.36 16.61 -0.86
N ILE A 124 -4.29 17.09 -0.22
CA ILE A 124 -4.14 18.47 0.22
C ILE A 124 -3.29 19.20 -0.81
N ARG A 125 -3.81 20.31 -1.35
CA ARG A 125 -3.09 21.21 -2.24
C ARG A 125 -2.72 22.44 -1.43
N GLU A 126 -1.45 22.58 -1.12
CA GLU A 126 -0.95 23.72 -0.37
C GLU A 126 -0.01 24.53 -1.26
N THR A 127 -0.27 25.83 -1.35
CA THR A 127 0.65 26.73 -2.04
C THR A 127 1.70 27.19 -1.04
N LYS A 128 2.92 26.66 -1.18
CA LYS A 128 4.05 27.03 -0.33
C LYS A 128 4.92 28.07 -1.02
N GLU A 129 5.30 29.08 -0.27
CA GLU A 129 6.32 30.02 -0.71
C GLU A 129 7.70 29.44 -0.41
N VAL A 130 8.53 29.38 -1.43
CA VAL A 130 9.82 28.71 -1.36
C VAL A 130 10.92 29.56 -1.97
N TYR A 131 12.09 29.46 -1.35
CA TYR A 131 13.33 30.00 -1.91
C TYR A 131 14.17 28.85 -2.40
N GLU A 132 14.49 28.86 -3.69
CA GLU A 132 15.27 27.81 -4.36
C GLU A 132 16.41 28.44 -5.12
N GLY A 133 17.61 27.90 -5.00
CA GLY A 133 18.77 28.41 -5.70
C GLY A 133 20.07 27.71 -5.30
N GLU A 134 21.12 27.98 -6.08
CA GLU A 134 22.48 27.63 -5.77
C GLU A 134 23.02 28.58 -4.70
N VAL A 135 23.64 28.06 -3.67
CA VAL A 135 24.27 28.85 -2.61
C VAL A 135 25.55 29.48 -3.12
N THR A 136 25.57 30.80 -3.23
CA THR A 136 26.75 31.58 -3.65
C THR A 136 27.55 32.08 -2.47
N GLU A 137 26.88 32.37 -1.34
CA GLU A 137 27.48 32.93 -0.13
C GLU A 137 26.72 32.40 1.10
N LEU A 138 27.45 32.04 2.14
CA LEU A 138 26.90 31.64 3.43
C LEU A 138 27.71 32.29 4.55
N THR A 139 27.21 33.39 5.06
CA THR A 139 27.96 34.18 6.07
C THR A 139 27.11 34.34 7.35
N PRO A 140 27.46 33.63 8.45
CA PRO A 140 26.87 33.86 9.75
C PRO A 140 27.30 35.21 10.33
N VAL A 141 26.35 36.01 10.81
CA VAL A 141 26.64 37.28 11.50
C VAL A 141 26.66 37.01 13.00
N GLU A 142 27.82 37.11 13.57
CA GLU A 142 28.05 36.96 15.03
C GLU A 142 27.81 38.27 15.75
N THR A 143 27.11 38.24 16.87
CA THR A 143 26.93 39.36 17.80
C THR A 143 27.32 38.93 19.21
N GLU A 144 27.75 39.89 20.03
CA GLU A 144 28.02 39.65 21.44
C GLU A 144 26.74 39.26 22.18
N ASN A 145 26.85 38.34 23.11
CA ASN A 145 25.73 37.77 23.83
C ASN A 145 25.00 38.84 24.66
N PRO A 146 23.74 39.17 24.39
CA PRO A 146 23.01 40.25 25.09
C PRO A 146 22.77 39.98 26.59
N MET A 147 23.05 38.75 27.07
CA MET A 147 22.97 38.37 28.49
C MET A 147 24.26 38.39 29.26
N GLY A 148 25.34 39.00 28.72
CA GLY A 148 26.56 39.25 29.50
C GLY A 148 27.45 38.04 29.78
N GLY A 149 27.36 36.97 29.01
CA GLY A 149 28.25 35.80 29.09
C GLY A 149 29.38 35.88 28.05
N TYR A 150 30.56 35.30 28.40
CA TYR A 150 31.66 35.15 27.47
C TYR A 150 31.23 34.18 26.34
N GLY A 151 30.88 34.70 25.15
CA GLY A 151 30.56 33.91 23.97
C GLY A 151 29.88 34.77 22.93
N LYS A 152 30.13 34.46 21.65
CA LYS A 152 29.44 35.05 20.50
C LYS A 152 28.23 34.22 20.15
N THR A 153 27.09 34.86 19.93
CA THR A 153 25.88 34.22 19.43
C THR A 153 25.62 34.65 17.98
N ILE A 154 25.14 33.74 17.18
CA ILE A 154 24.74 34.02 15.80
C ILE A 154 23.39 34.75 15.83
N SER A 155 23.37 36.01 15.39
CA SER A 155 22.12 36.78 15.33
C SER A 155 21.35 36.55 14.08
N ASN A 156 22.01 36.41 12.96
CA ASN A 156 21.43 36.19 11.64
C ASN A 156 22.42 35.47 10.72
N VAL A 157 21.88 34.88 9.63
CA VAL A 157 22.71 34.30 8.58
C VAL A 157 22.35 34.96 7.27
N VAL A 158 23.34 35.45 6.55
CA VAL A 158 23.19 35.98 5.21
C VAL A 158 23.52 34.86 4.23
N ILE A 159 22.58 34.52 3.38
CA ILE A 159 22.75 33.53 2.32
C ILE A 159 22.48 34.15 0.96
N GLY A 160 23.38 33.93 0.00
CA GLY A 160 23.19 34.30 -1.38
C GLY A 160 22.62 33.11 -2.15
N LEU A 161 21.48 33.27 -2.81
CA LEU A 161 20.88 32.27 -3.68
C LEU A 161 20.85 32.74 -5.11
N LYS A 162 21.39 31.92 -6.02
CA LYS A 162 21.48 32.18 -7.45
C LYS A 162 20.59 31.19 -8.22
N THR A 163 19.87 31.73 -9.20
CA THR A 163 19.10 30.96 -10.17
C THR A 163 19.43 31.40 -11.59
N ALA A 164 18.87 30.74 -12.58
CA ALA A 164 19.06 31.12 -14.00
C ALA A 164 18.62 32.57 -14.32
N LYS A 165 17.71 33.17 -13.54
CA LYS A 165 17.19 34.52 -13.76
C LYS A 165 17.88 35.61 -12.94
N GLY A 166 18.52 35.26 -11.83
CA GLY A 166 19.18 36.25 -10.97
C GLY A 166 19.63 35.72 -9.63
N THR A 167 20.28 36.60 -8.88
CA THR A 167 20.79 36.30 -7.54
C THR A 167 20.07 37.16 -6.52
N LYS A 168 19.69 36.59 -5.38
CA LYS A 168 19.13 37.32 -4.22
C LYS A 168 19.88 36.97 -2.96
N GLN A 169 20.17 37.98 -2.15
CA GLN A 169 20.67 37.76 -0.79
C GLN A 169 19.49 37.76 0.17
N LEU A 170 19.47 36.78 1.05
CA LEU A 170 18.44 36.60 2.07
C LEU A 170 19.07 36.63 3.43
N LYS A 171 18.39 37.29 4.36
CA LYS A 171 18.73 37.31 5.77
C LYS A 171 17.85 36.31 6.50
N LEU A 172 18.45 35.25 7.04
CA LEU A 172 17.75 34.14 7.68
C LEU A 172 17.87 34.21 9.20
N ASP A 173 16.86 33.65 9.87
CA ASP A 173 16.83 33.48 11.31
C ASP A 173 17.89 32.45 11.77
N PRO A 174 18.48 32.56 12.97
CA PRO A 174 19.44 31.60 13.51
C PRO A 174 18.96 30.15 13.53
N SER A 175 17.66 29.92 13.73
CA SER A 175 17.06 28.57 13.72
C SER A 175 17.20 27.84 12.38
N ILE A 176 17.19 28.60 11.27
CA ILE A 176 17.38 28.04 9.92
C ILE A 176 18.84 27.63 9.70
N TYR A 177 19.78 28.31 10.37
CA TYR A 177 21.20 27.96 10.30
C TYR A 177 21.49 26.57 10.88
N GLU A 178 20.85 26.21 11.98
CA GLU A 178 20.95 24.85 12.51
C GLU A 178 20.45 23.80 11.52
N SER A 179 19.40 24.14 10.78
CA SER A 179 18.87 23.26 9.73
C SER A 179 19.83 23.14 8.53
N LEU A 180 20.49 24.25 8.14
CA LEU A 180 21.53 24.25 7.11
C LEU A 180 22.74 23.40 7.52
N GLN A 181 23.17 23.48 8.78
CA GLN A 181 24.26 22.65 9.29
C GLN A 181 23.92 21.16 9.37
N LYS A 182 22.68 20.81 9.75
CA LYS A 182 22.21 19.41 9.76
C LYS A 182 22.24 18.79 8.37
N GLU A 183 21.86 19.56 7.36
CA GLU A 183 21.88 19.13 5.95
C GLU A 183 23.27 19.27 5.29
N LYS A 184 24.28 19.74 6.04
CA LYS A 184 25.68 19.94 5.57
C LYS A 184 25.75 20.75 4.27
N VAL A 185 25.03 21.85 4.23
CA VAL A 185 24.96 22.72 3.05
C VAL A 185 26.26 23.52 2.90
N GLU A 186 26.86 23.46 1.72
CA GLU A 186 28.07 24.19 1.33
C GLU A 186 27.80 25.17 0.18
N VAL A 187 28.75 26.07 -0.07
CA VAL A 187 28.70 26.96 -1.24
C VAL A 187 28.81 26.12 -2.51
N GLY A 188 27.91 26.34 -3.44
CA GLY A 188 27.78 25.55 -4.66
C GLY A 188 26.67 24.49 -4.63
N ASP A 189 26.04 24.29 -3.46
CA ASP A 189 24.91 23.39 -3.37
C ASP A 189 23.60 24.05 -3.80
N VAL A 190 22.72 23.27 -4.42
CA VAL A 190 21.35 23.69 -4.71
C VAL A 190 20.45 23.33 -3.54
N ILE A 191 19.86 24.35 -2.95
CA ILE A 191 19.00 24.19 -1.77
C ILE A 191 17.57 24.69 -2.04
N TYR A 192 16.70 24.19 -1.20
CA TYR A 192 15.28 24.55 -1.13
C TYR A 192 14.95 24.95 0.31
N ILE A 193 14.46 26.16 0.50
CA ILE A 193 14.05 26.70 1.80
C ILE A 193 12.56 27.01 1.74
N GLU A 194 11.79 26.47 2.66
CA GLU A 194 10.36 26.78 2.81
C GLU A 194 10.18 28.03 3.68
N ALA A 195 9.53 29.05 3.16
CA ALA A 195 9.40 30.36 3.85
C ALA A 195 8.64 30.25 5.18
N ASN A 196 7.61 29.42 5.25
CA ASN A 196 6.73 29.35 6.42
C ASN A 196 7.26 28.49 7.57
N SER A 197 7.95 27.39 7.25
CA SER A 197 8.47 26.44 8.25
C SER A 197 9.96 26.60 8.54
N GLY A 198 10.69 27.33 7.70
CA GLY A 198 12.15 27.40 7.77
C GLY A 198 12.86 26.07 7.48
N ALA A 199 12.12 25.09 6.95
CA ALA A 199 12.68 23.80 6.60
C ALA A 199 13.63 23.93 5.40
N VAL A 200 14.83 23.40 5.54
CA VAL A 200 15.85 23.38 4.49
C VAL A 200 16.00 21.96 3.96
N LYS A 201 16.13 21.83 2.65
CA LYS A 201 16.45 20.57 1.98
C LYS A 201 17.56 20.79 0.96
N ARG A 202 18.65 20.07 1.08
CA ARG A 202 19.70 19.99 0.07
C ARG A 202 19.22 19.11 -1.07
N GLN A 203 19.25 19.61 -2.32
CA GLN A 203 18.87 18.85 -3.51
C GLN A 203 20.07 18.14 -4.13
N GLY A 204 21.24 18.74 -4.03
CA GLY A 204 22.49 18.23 -4.58
C GLY A 204 23.46 19.38 -4.87
N ARG A 205 24.60 19.08 -5.48
CA ARG A 205 25.59 20.07 -5.90
C ARG A 205 25.25 20.62 -7.28
N SER A 206 25.53 21.88 -7.52
CA SER A 206 25.24 22.51 -8.82
C SER A 206 26.17 21.95 -9.91
N ASP A 207 25.61 21.71 -11.10
CA ASP A 207 26.39 21.28 -12.30
C ASP A 207 27.54 22.23 -12.62
N THR A 208 27.48 23.51 -12.21
CA THR A 208 28.53 24.50 -12.40
C THR A 208 29.80 24.19 -11.60
N PHE A 209 29.73 23.36 -10.57
CA PHE A 209 30.83 22.90 -9.73
C PHE A 209 31.28 21.47 -10.04
N ALA A 210 30.72 20.83 -11.07
CA ALA A 210 31.14 19.50 -11.49
C ALA A 210 32.58 19.53 -12.01
N THR A 211 33.50 18.86 -11.29
CA THR A 211 34.88 18.66 -11.73
C THR A 211 35.07 17.25 -12.26
N GLU A 212 35.91 17.07 -13.31
CA GLU A 212 36.14 15.75 -13.95
C GLU A 212 36.76 14.68 -13.04
N PHE A 213 37.11 15.02 -11.79
CA PHE A 213 37.84 14.16 -10.85
C PHE A 213 37.12 13.90 -9.51
N ASP A 214 35.85 14.24 -9.38
CA ASP A 214 35.10 13.92 -8.15
C ASP A 214 34.82 12.41 -8.05
N LEU A 215 35.55 11.78 -7.13
CA LEU A 215 35.40 10.34 -6.81
C LEU A 215 34.26 10.05 -5.82
N GLU A 216 33.62 11.08 -5.30
CA GLU A 216 32.47 10.94 -4.40
C GLU A 216 31.17 10.98 -5.20
N THR A 217 30.24 10.09 -4.85
CA THR A 217 28.89 9.96 -5.44
C THR A 217 27.99 11.12 -4.99
N GLU A 218 28.29 12.35 -5.36
CA GLU A 218 27.38 13.48 -5.18
C GLU A 218 26.38 13.57 -6.33
N GLU A 219 25.11 13.80 -5.98
CA GLU A 219 24.09 14.05 -7.00
C GLU A 219 24.24 15.47 -7.53
N TYR A 220 24.57 15.60 -8.82
CA TYR A 220 24.62 16.89 -9.51
C TYR A 220 23.24 17.28 -10.01
N VAL A 221 22.85 18.52 -9.70
CA VAL A 221 21.53 19.06 -10.04
C VAL A 221 21.73 20.32 -10.91
N PRO A 222 20.97 20.46 -12.01
CA PRO A 222 21.04 21.64 -12.85
C PRO A 222 20.55 22.88 -12.09
N LEU A 223 21.09 24.04 -12.45
CA LEU A 223 20.72 25.33 -11.85
C LEU A 223 19.20 25.53 -11.95
N PRO A 224 18.50 25.85 -10.82
CA PRO A 224 17.05 26.02 -10.81
C PRO A 224 16.60 27.10 -11.79
N LYS A 225 15.58 26.77 -12.61
CA LYS A 225 14.97 27.70 -13.57
C LYS A 225 13.93 28.60 -12.86
N GLY A 226 13.94 29.89 -13.16
CA GLY A 226 12.99 30.86 -12.65
C GLY A 226 13.57 31.75 -11.55
N ASP A 227 12.68 32.44 -10.81
CA ASP A 227 13.07 33.37 -9.75
C ASP A 227 13.47 32.60 -8.47
N VAL A 228 14.31 33.22 -7.63
CA VAL A 228 14.72 32.65 -6.33
C VAL A 228 13.52 32.43 -5.41
N HIS A 229 12.57 33.36 -5.40
CA HIS A 229 11.30 33.23 -4.64
C HIS A 229 10.20 32.75 -5.57
N LYS A 230 9.62 31.62 -5.26
CA LYS A 230 8.54 30.99 -6.03
C LYS A 230 7.39 30.59 -5.12
N LYS A 231 6.18 30.64 -5.66
CA LYS A 231 5.03 29.93 -5.10
C LYS A 231 4.96 28.57 -5.77
N LYS A 232 5.16 27.52 -4.98
CA LYS A 232 5.10 26.13 -5.46
C LYS A 232 3.86 25.47 -4.86
N GLU A 233 3.04 24.91 -5.73
CA GLU A 233 1.92 24.09 -5.29
C GLU A 233 2.46 22.70 -4.93
N VAL A 234 2.32 22.33 -3.66
CA VAL A 234 2.70 21.03 -3.13
C VAL A 234 1.44 20.23 -2.90
N VAL A 235 1.34 19.09 -3.59
CA VAL A 235 0.24 18.15 -3.42
C VAL A 235 0.71 17.05 -2.47
N GLN A 236 0.03 16.90 -1.34
CA GLN A 236 0.29 15.85 -0.38
C GLN A 236 -0.91 14.90 -0.35
N ASP A 237 -0.66 13.61 -0.60
CA ASP A 237 -1.66 12.56 -0.45
C ASP A 237 -1.45 11.92 0.93
N VAL A 238 -2.40 12.10 1.84
CA VAL A 238 -2.39 11.55 3.21
C VAL A 238 -3.68 10.78 3.46
N THR A 239 -3.67 9.85 4.41
CA THR A 239 -4.90 9.17 4.83
C THR A 239 -5.52 9.87 6.05
N LEU A 240 -6.83 9.70 6.27
CA LEU A 240 -7.47 10.21 7.48
C LEU A 240 -6.87 9.60 8.75
N HIS A 241 -6.42 8.35 8.68
CA HIS A 241 -5.75 7.69 9.80
C HIS A 241 -4.41 8.37 10.14
N ASP A 242 -3.62 8.79 9.14
CA ASP A 242 -2.36 9.50 9.38
C ASP A 242 -2.59 10.82 10.10
N LEU A 243 -3.68 11.52 9.75
CA LEU A 243 -4.09 12.74 10.46
C LEU A 243 -4.51 12.45 11.91
N ASP A 244 -5.25 11.36 12.13
CA ASP A 244 -5.66 10.95 13.47
C ASP A 244 -4.43 10.64 14.35
N VAL A 245 -3.47 9.88 13.82
CA VAL A 245 -2.24 9.53 14.54
C VAL A 245 -1.36 10.75 14.80
N ALA A 246 -1.25 11.66 13.84
CA ALA A 246 -0.49 12.89 14.00
C ALA A 246 -1.06 13.78 15.11
N ASN A 247 -2.39 13.88 15.21
CA ASN A 247 -3.07 14.68 16.22
C ASN A 247 -3.26 13.96 17.56
N ALA A 248 -3.22 12.63 17.59
CA ALA A 248 -3.32 11.85 18.82
C ALA A 248 -2.01 11.83 19.63
N ARG A 249 -0.87 12.14 18.99
CA ARG A 249 0.39 12.31 19.71
C ARG A 249 0.33 13.61 20.50
N PRO A 250 0.48 13.58 21.83
CA PRO A 250 0.60 14.81 22.58
C PRO A 250 1.81 15.57 22.00
N GLN A 251 1.61 16.77 21.54
CA GLN A 251 2.68 17.72 21.23
C GLN A 251 3.33 18.07 22.57
N GLY A 252 4.03 17.10 23.14
CA GLY A 252 4.70 17.21 24.40
C GLY A 252 5.93 18.06 24.23
N GLY A 253 6.02 19.07 25.07
CA GLY A 253 7.23 19.79 25.30
C GLY A 253 8.41 18.86 25.65
N GLN A 254 9.62 19.42 25.64
CA GLN A 254 10.90 18.76 25.92
C GLN A 254 11.02 18.24 27.38
N ASP A 255 9.98 17.66 27.94
CA ASP A 255 10.00 17.08 29.27
C ASP A 255 10.63 15.69 29.25
N VAL A 256 11.47 15.44 30.26
CA VAL A 256 12.16 14.15 30.48
C VAL A 256 11.20 12.95 30.47
N LEU A 257 9.94 13.16 30.83
CA LEU A 257 8.84 12.18 30.75
C LEU A 257 8.49 11.82 29.29
N SER A 258 8.60 12.74 28.34
CA SER A 258 8.34 12.46 26.93
C SER A 258 9.49 11.65 26.30
N MET A 259 10.73 11.87 26.72
CA MET A 259 11.88 11.05 26.31
C MET A 259 11.79 9.62 26.87
N MET A 260 11.33 9.45 28.11
CA MET A 260 11.06 8.12 28.68
C MET A 260 9.91 7.41 27.99
N GLY A 261 8.89 8.12 27.51
CA GLY A 261 7.79 7.58 26.72
C GLY A 261 8.22 7.10 25.32
N GLN A 262 9.30 7.65 24.76
CA GLN A 262 9.86 7.19 23.47
C GLN A 262 10.68 5.89 23.62
N LEU A 263 11.24 5.63 24.79
CA LEU A 263 11.98 4.39 25.10
C LEU A 263 11.07 3.22 25.47
N MET A 264 9.88 3.49 26.00
CA MET A 264 8.84 2.46 26.16
C MET A 264 8.14 2.29 24.81
N LYS A 265 8.08 1.05 24.29
CA LYS A 265 7.35 0.71 23.05
C LYS A 265 6.01 1.44 23.03
N PRO A 266 5.68 2.21 21.99
CA PRO A 266 4.44 2.95 21.94
C PRO A 266 3.28 1.95 22.03
N LYS A 267 2.60 1.89 23.18
CA LYS A 267 1.30 1.23 23.26
C LYS A 267 0.42 1.92 22.23
N LYS A 268 -0.21 1.16 21.34
CA LYS A 268 -1.24 1.71 20.45
C LYS A 268 -2.29 2.35 21.34
N THR A 269 -2.35 3.67 21.37
CA THR A 269 -3.36 4.41 22.10
C THR A 269 -4.65 4.42 21.29
N GLU A 270 -5.75 4.07 21.91
CA GLU A 270 -7.08 4.20 21.31
C GLU A 270 -7.34 5.68 21.00
N ILE A 271 -7.72 5.99 19.78
CA ILE A 271 -8.05 7.34 19.34
C ILE A 271 -9.51 7.61 19.69
N THR A 272 -9.77 8.65 20.47
CA THR A 272 -11.13 8.96 20.92
C THR A 272 -12.03 9.42 19.78
N ASP A 273 -13.31 9.04 19.79
CA ASP A 273 -14.30 9.46 18.80
C ASP A 273 -14.46 11.00 18.73
N LYS A 274 -14.27 11.67 19.86
CA LYS A 274 -14.29 13.17 19.90
C LYS A 274 -13.20 13.78 19.02
N LEU A 275 -11.96 13.27 19.13
CA LEU A 275 -10.85 13.72 18.31
C LEU A 275 -11.13 13.48 16.82
N ARG A 276 -11.65 12.32 16.47
CA ARG A 276 -12.04 12.01 15.08
C ARG A 276 -13.12 12.96 14.54
N GLN A 277 -14.10 13.29 15.36
CA GLN A 277 -15.14 14.24 14.98
C GLN A 277 -14.57 15.64 14.75
N GLU A 278 -13.63 16.09 15.58
CA GLU A 278 -12.95 17.38 15.38
C GLU A 278 -12.11 17.39 14.10
N ILE A 279 -11.35 16.32 13.86
CA ILE A 279 -10.58 16.17 12.62
C ILE A 279 -11.52 16.19 11.41
N ASN A 280 -12.64 15.48 11.45
CA ASN A 280 -13.62 15.49 10.37
C ASN A 280 -14.18 16.91 10.11
N LYS A 281 -14.42 17.72 11.16
CA LYS A 281 -14.85 19.12 11.00
C LYS A 281 -13.77 19.95 10.31
N VAL A 282 -12.49 19.75 10.68
CA VAL A 282 -11.37 20.47 10.06
C VAL A 282 -11.22 20.06 8.59
N VAL A 283 -11.29 18.74 8.31
CA VAL A 283 -11.20 18.20 6.94
C VAL A 283 -12.33 18.74 6.06
N ASN A 284 -13.57 18.73 6.54
CA ASN A 284 -14.70 19.29 5.80
C ASN A 284 -14.49 20.78 5.50
N ARG A 285 -13.96 21.57 6.46
CA ARG A 285 -13.63 22.98 6.24
C ARG A 285 -12.58 23.15 5.13
N TYR A 286 -11.55 22.29 5.09
CA TYR A 286 -10.54 22.33 4.03
C TYR A 286 -11.11 21.92 2.66
N ILE A 287 -12.07 20.99 2.63
CA ILE A 287 -12.80 20.63 1.41
C ILE A 287 -13.65 21.80 0.92
N ASP A 288 -14.39 22.47 1.81
CA ASP A 288 -15.21 23.63 1.49
C ASP A 288 -14.38 24.82 0.99
N GLN A 289 -13.15 24.96 1.48
CA GLN A 289 -12.19 25.98 1.02
C GLN A 289 -11.49 25.60 -0.29
N GLY A 290 -11.68 24.38 -0.81
CA GLY A 290 -11.02 23.90 -2.02
C GLY A 290 -9.53 23.56 -1.85
N ILE A 291 -9.02 23.57 -0.61
CA ILE A 291 -7.63 23.24 -0.27
C ILE A 291 -7.41 21.72 -0.28
N ALA A 292 -8.44 20.95 0.09
CA ALA A 292 -8.37 19.49 0.15
C ALA A 292 -9.45 18.85 -0.70
N GLU A 293 -9.10 17.68 -1.27
CA GLU A 293 -10.01 16.83 -2.03
C GLU A 293 -10.06 15.44 -1.39
N LEU A 294 -11.28 14.96 -1.11
CA LEU A 294 -11.49 13.61 -0.60
C LEU A 294 -11.34 12.59 -1.73
N VAL A 295 -10.47 11.61 -1.53
CA VAL A 295 -10.26 10.48 -2.43
C VAL A 295 -10.75 9.21 -1.73
N PRO A 296 -12.00 8.76 -2.00
CA PRO A 296 -12.48 7.52 -1.41
C PRO A 296 -11.65 6.34 -1.94
N GLY A 297 -11.05 5.61 -1.02
CA GLY A 297 -10.28 4.41 -1.34
C GLY A 297 -11.07 3.14 -1.15
N VAL A 298 -10.39 2.01 -1.21
CA VAL A 298 -10.97 0.68 -1.15
C VAL A 298 -10.53 -0.03 0.13
N LEU A 299 -11.49 -0.41 0.95
CA LEU A 299 -11.30 -1.32 2.08
C LEU A 299 -11.67 -2.73 1.62
N PHE A 300 -10.71 -3.62 1.57
CA PHE A 300 -10.94 -5.02 1.23
C PHE A 300 -10.88 -5.89 2.48
N ILE A 301 -11.98 -6.57 2.80
CA ILE A 301 -12.08 -7.50 3.95
C ILE A 301 -12.19 -8.92 3.42
N ASP A 302 -11.11 -9.69 3.56
CA ASP A 302 -11.12 -11.11 3.21
C ASP A 302 -11.64 -11.95 4.39
N GLU A 303 -12.22 -13.11 4.08
CA GLU A 303 -12.84 -14.01 5.06
C GLU A 303 -13.86 -13.32 5.97
N VAL A 304 -14.76 -12.53 5.38
CA VAL A 304 -15.75 -11.73 6.12
C VAL A 304 -16.62 -12.56 7.08
N HIS A 305 -16.83 -13.84 6.79
CA HIS A 305 -17.57 -14.78 7.68
C HIS A 305 -16.89 -15.01 9.04
N MET A 306 -15.65 -14.52 9.23
CA MET A 306 -14.97 -14.56 10.52
C MET A 306 -15.40 -13.44 11.45
N LEU A 307 -16.12 -12.43 10.95
CA LEU A 307 -16.66 -11.34 11.76
C LEU A 307 -17.84 -11.82 12.60
N ASP A 308 -18.06 -11.19 13.75
CA ASP A 308 -19.19 -11.45 14.64
C ASP A 308 -20.35 -10.46 14.40
N LEU A 309 -21.51 -10.75 14.98
CA LEU A 309 -22.73 -9.94 14.84
C LEU A 309 -22.52 -8.48 15.25
N GLU A 310 -21.74 -8.25 16.32
CA GLU A 310 -21.43 -6.90 16.80
C GLU A 310 -20.65 -6.09 15.77
N THR A 311 -19.65 -6.70 15.15
CA THR A 311 -18.85 -6.05 14.11
C THR A 311 -19.65 -5.79 12.83
N PHE A 312 -20.57 -6.68 12.46
CA PHE A 312 -21.49 -6.45 11.34
C PHE A 312 -22.43 -5.27 11.58
N THR A 313 -22.97 -5.13 12.78
CA THR A 313 -23.82 -3.99 13.15
C THR A 313 -23.03 -2.68 13.08
N TYR A 314 -21.79 -2.69 13.53
CA TYR A 314 -20.91 -1.52 13.42
C TYR A 314 -20.58 -1.16 11.97
N LEU A 315 -20.29 -2.14 11.13
CA LEU A 315 -20.06 -1.95 9.69
C LEU A 315 -21.29 -1.35 9.01
N HIS A 316 -22.49 -1.79 9.38
CA HIS A 316 -23.74 -1.27 8.84
C HIS A 316 -23.86 0.26 9.03
N LYS A 317 -23.61 0.71 10.27
CA LYS A 317 -23.57 2.14 10.60
C LYS A 317 -22.46 2.88 9.83
N SER A 318 -21.29 2.26 9.70
CA SER A 318 -20.14 2.89 9.06
C SER A 318 -20.31 3.06 7.56
N LEU A 319 -21.02 2.16 6.88
CA LEU A 319 -21.35 2.25 5.46
C LEU A 319 -22.29 3.43 5.15
N GLU A 320 -23.13 3.85 6.07
CA GLU A 320 -24.04 5.00 5.92
C GLU A 320 -23.36 6.36 6.17
N SER A 321 -22.10 6.35 6.59
CA SER A 321 -21.36 7.58 6.83
C SER A 321 -21.16 8.37 5.52
N ALA A 322 -21.24 9.70 5.62
CA ALA A 322 -20.97 10.60 4.49
C ALA A 322 -19.52 10.45 3.95
N ILE A 323 -18.62 10.07 4.83
CA ILE A 323 -17.20 9.80 4.52
C ILE A 323 -16.99 8.29 4.73
N ALA A 324 -17.37 7.48 3.74
CA ALA A 324 -17.16 6.05 3.75
C ALA A 324 -16.27 5.63 2.59
N PRO A 325 -15.34 4.67 2.80
CA PRO A 325 -14.60 4.06 1.70
C PRO A 325 -15.50 3.10 0.92
N ILE A 326 -15.01 2.64 -0.20
CA ILE A 326 -15.62 1.54 -0.95
C ILE A 326 -15.25 0.25 -0.24
N VAL A 327 -16.24 -0.46 0.29
CA VAL A 327 -16.00 -1.72 1.01
C VAL A 327 -16.24 -2.91 0.10
N ILE A 328 -15.22 -3.77 0.01
CA ILE A 328 -15.27 -5.03 -0.75
C ILE A 328 -15.07 -6.18 0.22
N PHE A 329 -16.09 -6.99 0.40
CA PHE A 329 -16.04 -8.21 1.18
C PHE A 329 -15.68 -9.40 0.30
N ALA A 330 -14.97 -10.38 0.86
CA ALA A 330 -14.74 -11.66 0.21
C ALA A 330 -15.06 -12.82 1.15
N THR A 331 -15.70 -13.86 0.63
CA THR A 331 -16.04 -15.07 1.37
C THR A 331 -15.93 -16.31 0.50
N ASN A 332 -15.56 -17.42 1.13
CA ASN A 332 -15.54 -18.76 0.54
C ASN A 332 -16.59 -19.69 1.17
N ARG A 333 -17.42 -19.18 2.09
CA ARG A 333 -18.45 -19.98 2.78
C ARG A 333 -19.79 -19.87 2.07
N GLY A 334 -20.55 -20.97 2.12
CA GLY A 334 -21.95 -21.00 1.71
C GLY A 334 -22.87 -20.65 2.89
N HIS A 335 -23.79 -21.54 3.27
CA HIS A 335 -24.57 -21.37 4.48
C HIS A 335 -23.72 -21.73 5.69
N CYS A 336 -23.62 -20.84 6.66
CA CYS A 336 -22.93 -21.08 7.93
C CYS A 336 -23.54 -20.24 9.05
N VAL A 337 -23.28 -20.66 10.28
CA VAL A 337 -23.70 -19.94 11.48
C VAL A 337 -22.95 -18.61 11.56
N ILE A 338 -23.67 -17.54 11.89
CA ILE A 338 -23.07 -16.23 12.14
C ILE A 338 -22.27 -16.32 13.45
N ARG A 339 -21.01 -15.93 13.40
CA ARG A 339 -20.14 -15.95 14.57
C ARG A 339 -20.68 -15.01 15.66
N GLY A 340 -20.72 -15.50 16.91
CA GLY A 340 -21.31 -14.78 18.04
C GLY A 340 -22.81 -15.02 18.22
N THR A 341 -23.39 -15.92 17.44
CA THR A 341 -24.77 -16.47 17.67
C THR A 341 -24.69 -17.98 17.73
N ASP A 342 -25.61 -18.59 18.48
CA ASP A 342 -25.58 -20.05 18.69
C ASP A 342 -26.20 -20.82 17.53
N ASP A 343 -27.31 -20.33 16.92
CA ASP A 343 -28.12 -21.10 15.99
C ASP A 343 -28.52 -20.37 14.69
N ILE A 344 -28.10 -19.14 14.49
CA ILE A 344 -28.52 -18.34 13.32
C ILE A 344 -27.69 -18.70 12.10
N VAL A 345 -28.22 -19.54 11.24
CA VAL A 345 -27.61 -19.88 9.94
C VAL A 345 -28.02 -18.83 8.91
N SER A 346 -27.01 -18.24 8.26
CA SER A 346 -27.23 -17.26 7.19
C SER A 346 -26.39 -17.58 5.95
N PRO A 347 -26.82 -17.13 4.76
CA PRO A 347 -25.99 -17.19 3.57
C PRO A 347 -24.70 -16.43 3.79
N HIS A 348 -23.57 -17.06 3.44
CA HIS A 348 -22.23 -16.50 3.59
C HIS A 348 -21.79 -16.13 5.02
N GLY A 349 -22.59 -16.48 6.05
CA GLY A 349 -22.34 -16.08 7.44
C GLY A 349 -22.48 -14.58 7.69
N ILE A 350 -23.28 -13.90 6.88
CA ILE A 350 -23.53 -12.45 6.95
C ILE A 350 -25.00 -12.25 7.33
N PRO A 351 -25.33 -11.32 8.26
CA PRO A 351 -26.72 -10.98 8.58
C PRO A 351 -27.49 -10.53 7.32
N LEU A 352 -28.76 -10.92 7.22
CA LEU A 352 -29.60 -10.63 6.05
C LEU A 352 -29.72 -9.12 5.79
N ASP A 353 -29.86 -8.33 6.85
CA ASP A 353 -29.98 -6.87 6.76
C ASP A 353 -28.78 -6.21 6.09
N LEU A 354 -27.57 -6.76 6.31
CA LEU A 354 -26.37 -6.30 5.61
C LEU A 354 -26.32 -6.87 4.20
N LEU A 355 -26.71 -8.13 4.01
CA LEU A 355 -26.65 -8.81 2.72
C LEU A 355 -27.52 -8.10 1.66
N ASP A 356 -28.67 -7.55 2.02
CA ASP A 356 -29.55 -6.79 1.14
C ASP A 356 -28.91 -5.47 0.61
N ARG A 357 -27.88 -4.99 1.27
CA ARG A 357 -27.12 -3.79 0.85
C ARG A 357 -25.90 -4.10 0.00
N LEU A 358 -25.59 -5.39 -0.19
CA LEU A 358 -24.41 -5.84 -0.91
C LEU A 358 -24.72 -6.13 -2.37
N LEU A 359 -23.85 -5.69 -3.26
CA LEU A 359 -23.81 -6.19 -4.63
C LEU A 359 -22.98 -7.47 -4.65
N ILE A 360 -23.63 -8.60 -4.95
CA ILE A 360 -22.97 -9.92 -4.86
C ILE A 360 -22.43 -10.31 -6.22
N ILE A 361 -21.12 -10.51 -6.31
CA ILE A 361 -20.43 -11.06 -7.49
C ILE A 361 -19.97 -12.47 -7.18
N ARG A 362 -20.44 -13.42 -7.99
CA ARG A 362 -20.06 -14.83 -7.86
C ARG A 362 -18.82 -15.11 -8.70
N THR A 363 -17.81 -15.76 -8.10
CA THR A 363 -16.65 -16.31 -8.80
C THR A 363 -16.80 -17.82 -9.00
N LEU A 364 -16.40 -18.32 -10.17
CA LEU A 364 -16.52 -19.71 -10.56
C LEU A 364 -15.16 -20.41 -10.53
N THR A 365 -15.18 -21.75 -10.49
CA THR A 365 -13.95 -22.56 -10.64
C THR A 365 -13.42 -22.45 -12.06
N TYR A 366 -12.10 -22.44 -12.20
CA TYR A 366 -11.45 -22.34 -13.51
C TYR A 366 -11.54 -23.63 -14.32
N ASN A 367 -11.57 -23.49 -15.63
CA ASN A 367 -11.44 -24.59 -16.60
C ASN A 367 -9.96 -24.96 -16.77
N ILE A 368 -9.67 -26.12 -17.38
CA ILE A 368 -8.27 -26.58 -17.59
C ILE A 368 -7.48 -25.57 -18.41
N SER A 369 -8.04 -25.06 -19.49
CA SER A 369 -7.40 -24.06 -20.36
C SER A 369 -7.10 -22.74 -19.64
N GLU A 370 -7.95 -22.33 -18.72
CA GLU A 370 -7.74 -21.14 -17.89
C GLU A 370 -6.62 -21.40 -16.86
N ILE A 371 -6.59 -22.60 -16.26
CA ILE A 371 -5.53 -23.02 -15.33
C ILE A 371 -4.17 -23.01 -16.04
N GLU A 372 -4.08 -23.53 -17.26
CA GLU A 372 -2.86 -23.49 -18.08
C GLU A 372 -2.35 -22.07 -18.30
N GLN A 373 -3.27 -21.17 -18.68
CA GLN A 373 -2.93 -19.76 -18.90
C GLN A 373 -2.47 -19.07 -17.61
N ILE A 374 -3.11 -19.37 -16.46
CA ILE A 374 -2.70 -18.82 -15.16
C ILE A 374 -1.31 -19.32 -14.77
N ILE A 375 -1.02 -20.61 -14.97
CA ILE A 375 0.29 -21.20 -14.69
C ILE A 375 1.37 -20.57 -15.60
N LYS A 376 1.10 -20.42 -16.91
CA LYS A 376 1.98 -19.73 -17.86
C LYS A 376 2.31 -18.32 -17.41
N LEU A 377 1.27 -17.55 -17.06
CA LEU A 377 1.42 -16.18 -16.59
C LEU A 377 2.21 -16.10 -15.28
N ARG A 378 1.99 -17.03 -14.37
CA ARG A 378 2.74 -17.10 -13.11
C ARG A 378 4.21 -17.49 -13.35
N ALA A 379 4.47 -18.45 -14.20
CA ALA A 379 5.83 -18.83 -14.58
C ALA A 379 6.59 -17.66 -15.21
N GLN A 380 5.96 -16.89 -16.10
CA GLN A 380 6.54 -15.67 -16.67
C GLN A 380 6.85 -14.61 -15.61
N THR A 381 5.93 -14.41 -14.65
CA THR A 381 6.13 -13.43 -13.56
C THR A 381 7.30 -13.81 -12.64
N GLU A 382 7.50 -15.10 -12.40
CA GLU A 382 8.61 -15.64 -11.60
C GLU A 382 9.90 -15.83 -12.43
N GLY A 383 9.86 -15.58 -13.75
CA GLY A 383 11.01 -15.77 -14.64
C GLY A 383 11.41 -17.23 -14.83
N LEU A 384 10.45 -18.17 -14.70
CA LEU A 384 10.66 -19.60 -14.83
C LEU A 384 10.39 -20.07 -16.26
N GLN A 385 11.26 -20.91 -16.78
CA GLN A 385 11.05 -21.60 -18.06
C GLN A 385 10.40 -22.95 -17.81
N VAL A 386 9.24 -23.16 -18.37
CA VAL A 386 8.41 -24.37 -18.18
C VAL A 386 8.05 -24.95 -19.55
N GLU A 387 8.24 -26.24 -19.72
CA GLU A 387 7.84 -26.99 -20.94
C GLU A 387 6.32 -27.15 -20.99
N ASP A 388 5.73 -27.14 -22.19
CA ASP A 388 4.28 -27.31 -22.37
C ASP A 388 3.76 -28.64 -21.78
N GLY A 389 4.56 -29.71 -21.81
CA GLY A 389 4.25 -30.98 -21.15
C GLY A 389 4.15 -30.89 -19.62
N ALA A 390 4.99 -30.05 -18.99
CA ALA A 390 4.93 -29.78 -17.55
C ALA A 390 3.72 -28.91 -17.19
N ILE A 391 3.37 -27.94 -18.03
CA ILE A 391 2.19 -27.09 -17.85
C ILE A 391 0.92 -27.93 -17.90
N ALA A 392 0.81 -28.84 -18.87
CA ALA A 392 -0.33 -29.76 -18.99
C ALA A 392 -0.47 -30.65 -17.73
N ALA A 393 0.64 -31.20 -17.22
CA ALA A 393 0.65 -32.00 -15.99
C ALA A 393 0.21 -31.18 -14.78
N LEU A 394 0.72 -29.96 -14.63
CA LEU A 394 0.33 -29.04 -13.54
C LEU A 394 -1.14 -28.65 -13.63
N SER A 395 -1.69 -28.46 -14.84
CA SER A 395 -3.10 -28.11 -15.03
C SER A 395 -4.06 -29.25 -14.68
N GLU A 396 -3.68 -30.52 -14.99
CA GLU A 396 -4.41 -31.70 -14.55
C GLU A 396 -4.42 -31.83 -13.02
N ILE A 397 -3.26 -31.59 -12.38
CA ILE A 397 -3.15 -31.56 -10.92
C ILE A 397 -4.03 -30.44 -10.37
N GLY A 398 -3.99 -29.25 -10.96
CA GLY A 398 -4.80 -28.11 -10.52
C GLY A 398 -6.29 -28.34 -10.62
N LYS A 399 -6.76 -29.07 -11.64
CA LYS A 399 -8.17 -29.45 -11.79
C LYS A 399 -8.62 -30.49 -10.78
N SER A 400 -7.76 -31.49 -10.51
CA SER A 400 -8.08 -32.58 -9.56
C SER A 400 -8.04 -32.12 -8.10
N THR A 401 -7.20 -31.15 -7.80
CA THR A 401 -6.96 -30.60 -6.46
C THR A 401 -7.43 -29.14 -6.33
N THR A 402 -6.51 -28.20 -6.40
CA THR A 402 -6.78 -26.75 -6.38
C THR A 402 -5.74 -26.02 -7.21
N LEU A 403 -6.13 -24.89 -7.83
CA LEU A 403 -5.20 -24.01 -8.55
C LEU A 403 -4.03 -23.55 -7.66
N ARG A 404 -4.31 -23.23 -6.38
CA ARG A 404 -3.29 -22.78 -5.42
C ARG A 404 -2.18 -23.83 -5.24
N TYR A 405 -2.56 -25.09 -5.14
CA TYR A 405 -1.58 -26.19 -5.01
C TYR A 405 -0.75 -26.34 -6.29
N ALA A 406 -1.37 -26.29 -7.47
CA ALA A 406 -0.63 -26.35 -8.74
C ALA A 406 0.40 -25.22 -8.88
N VAL A 407 0.02 -24.00 -8.51
CA VAL A 407 0.93 -22.83 -8.51
C VAL A 407 2.06 -22.99 -7.49
N GLN A 408 1.76 -23.54 -6.31
CA GLN A 408 2.78 -23.79 -5.28
C GLN A 408 3.83 -24.82 -5.69
N LEU A 409 3.50 -25.76 -6.57
CA LEU A 409 4.44 -26.75 -7.07
C LEU A 409 5.48 -26.19 -8.06
N LEU A 410 5.25 -25.01 -8.67
CA LEU A 410 6.16 -24.40 -9.64
C LEU A 410 7.56 -24.15 -9.08
N THR A 411 7.64 -23.49 -7.93
CA THR A 411 8.94 -23.13 -7.32
C THR A 411 9.74 -24.35 -6.87
N PRO A 412 9.16 -25.34 -6.18
CA PRO A 412 9.84 -26.61 -5.89
C PRO A 412 10.28 -27.35 -7.15
N ALA A 413 9.44 -27.45 -8.18
CA ALA A 413 9.80 -28.11 -9.45
C ALA A 413 11.01 -27.45 -10.12
N TYR A 414 11.11 -26.13 -10.05
CA TYR A 414 12.27 -25.40 -10.53
C TYR A 414 13.55 -25.73 -9.73
N GLN A 415 13.46 -25.90 -8.40
CA GLN A 415 14.60 -26.29 -7.60
C GLN A 415 15.08 -27.71 -7.94
N THR A 416 14.15 -28.65 -8.12
CA THR A 416 14.50 -30.03 -8.58
C THR A 416 15.15 -29.99 -9.96
N CYS A 417 14.60 -29.22 -10.90
CA CYS A 417 15.19 -29.01 -12.22
C CYS A 417 16.64 -28.50 -12.12
N LYS A 418 16.93 -27.55 -11.24
CA LYS A 418 18.29 -27.03 -10.98
C LYS A 418 19.21 -28.08 -10.40
N VAL A 419 18.75 -28.87 -9.44
CA VAL A 419 19.53 -29.99 -8.84
C VAL A 419 19.88 -30.99 -9.92
N ASN A 420 18.99 -31.27 -10.86
CA ASN A 420 19.20 -32.13 -12.01
C ASN A 420 20.03 -31.49 -13.14
N GLY A 421 20.59 -30.29 -12.94
CA GLY A 421 21.43 -29.56 -13.89
C GLY A 421 20.69 -28.99 -15.11
N ARG A 422 19.37 -28.88 -15.06
CA ARG A 422 18.51 -28.36 -16.13
C ARG A 422 18.06 -26.93 -15.84
N SER A 423 17.68 -26.20 -16.88
CA SER A 423 17.13 -24.83 -16.78
C SER A 423 15.64 -24.74 -17.07
N VAL A 424 15.05 -25.79 -17.66
CA VAL A 424 13.64 -25.85 -18.07
C VAL A 424 12.94 -26.96 -17.30
N ILE A 425 11.81 -26.64 -16.69
CA ILE A 425 11.00 -27.57 -15.89
C ILE A 425 10.31 -28.56 -16.84
N ASN A 426 10.55 -29.86 -16.63
CA ASN A 426 9.96 -30.95 -17.42
C ASN A 426 8.82 -31.64 -16.66
N LYS A 427 8.06 -32.49 -17.38
CA LYS A 427 6.95 -33.26 -16.80
C LYS A 427 7.42 -34.19 -15.66
N GLU A 428 8.61 -34.74 -15.76
CA GLU A 428 9.19 -35.61 -14.75
C GLU A 428 9.42 -34.90 -13.42
N ASP A 429 9.96 -33.68 -13.47
CA ASP A 429 10.18 -32.85 -12.27
C ASP A 429 8.86 -32.56 -11.53
N VAL A 430 7.77 -32.30 -12.30
CA VAL A 430 6.44 -32.08 -11.73
C VAL A 430 5.89 -33.36 -11.08
N GLN A 431 6.08 -34.52 -11.69
CA GLN A 431 5.63 -35.80 -11.13
C GLN A 431 6.38 -36.15 -9.85
N GLU A 432 7.70 -35.99 -9.84
CA GLU A 432 8.55 -36.21 -8.67
C GLU A 432 8.09 -35.29 -7.49
N ILE A 433 7.89 -34.01 -7.73
CA ILE A 433 7.47 -33.07 -6.70
C ILE A 433 6.04 -33.36 -6.23
N SER A 434 5.12 -33.75 -7.14
CA SER A 434 3.75 -34.08 -6.74
C SER A 434 3.64 -35.35 -5.88
N ALA A 435 4.67 -36.23 -5.95
CA ALA A 435 4.78 -37.39 -5.08
C ALA A 435 5.35 -37.04 -3.68
N LEU A 436 6.26 -36.04 -3.62
CA LEU A 436 6.85 -35.59 -2.37
C LEU A 436 5.91 -34.72 -1.55
N PHE A 437 5.12 -33.83 -2.19
CA PHE A 437 4.20 -32.93 -1.51
C PHE A 437 2.75 -33.41 -1.65
N LEU A 438 2.10 -33.65 -0.54
CA LEU A 438 0.69 -34.07 -0.52
C LEU A 438 -0.24 -32.87 -0.62
N ASP A 439 -1.31 -33.00 -1.39
CA ASP A 439 -2.40 -32.03 -1.37
C ASP A 439 -3.29 -32.19 -0.11
N ALA A 440 -4.08 -31.18 0.20
CA ALA A 440 -4.93 -31.18 1.38
C ALA A 440 -5.93 -32.34 1.43
N LYS A 441 -6.45 -32.76 0.25
CA LYS A 441 -7.40 -33.89 0.18
C LYS A 441 -6.72 -35.21 0.45
N LYS A 442 -5.55 -35.45 -0.15
CA LYS A 442 -4.76 -36.66 0.08
C LYS A 442 -4.28 -36.72 1.53
N SER A 443 -3.85 -35.58 2.10
CA SER A 443 -3.46 -35.50 3.52
C SER A 443 -4.63 -35.81 4.44
N ALA A 444 -5.81 -35.26 4.21
CA ALA A 444 -7.01 -35.57 4.99
C ALA A 444 -7.43 -37.04 4.89
N LYS A 445 -7.36 -37.63 3.69
CA LYS A 445 -7.66 -39.05 3.46
C LYS A 445 -6.64 -39.93 4.19
N PHE A 446 -5.37 -39.62 4.10
CA PHE A 446 -4.31 -40.33 4.83
C PHE A 446 -4.50 -40.29 6.33
N LEU A 447 -4.91 -39.14 6.90
CA LEU A 447 -5.25 -39.03 8.32
C LEU A 447 -6.48 -39.86 8.69
N SER A 448 -7.54 -39.87 7.89
CA SER A 448 -8.73 -40.66 8.16
C SER A 448 -8.48 -42.16 8.14
N GLU A 449 -7.58 -42.63 7.28
CA GLU A 449 -7.19 -44.03 7.18
C GLU A 449 -6.23 -44.48 8.31
N LYS A 450 -5.44 -43.58 8.88
CA LYS A 450 -4.41 -43.86 9.88
C LYS A 450 -4.61 -43.15 11.23
N ASN A 451 -5.84 -42.70 11.53
CA ASN A 451 -6.16 -41.89 12.70
C ASN A 451 -5.72 -42.51 14.04
N ASN A 452 -5.65 -43.85 14.13
CA ASN A 452 -5.22 -44.56 15.36
C ASN A 452 -3.71 -44.59 15.57
N LYS A 453 -2.88 -44.15 14.62
CA LYS A 453 -1.40 -44.26 14.72
C LYS A 453 -0.70 -42.92 15.02
N TYR A 454 -1.36 -41.80 14.84
CA TYR A 454 -0.76 -40.47 15.07
C TYR A 454 -1.11 -39.83 16.43
N MET A 455 -2.03 -40.45 17.18
CA MET A 455 -2.44 -40.02 18.51
C MET A 455 -1.84 -40.84 19.65
N MET A 456 -0.72 -41.50 19.44
CA MET A 456 0.06 -42.13 20.50
C MET A 456 1.28 -41.31 20.85
#